data_a6b6dfff6067fb776ddd3cae540ca70b
#
_entry.id   a6b6dfff6067fb776ddd3cae540ca70b
#
_cell.length_a   1.000
_cell.length_b   1.000
_cell.length_c   1.000
_cell.angle_alpha   90.00
_cell.angle_beta   90.00
_cell.angle_gamma   90.00
#
_symmetry.space_group_name_H-M   'P 1'
#
loop_
_entity.id
_entity.type
_entity.pdbx_description
1 polymer ?
#
loop_
_entity_poly.entity_id
_entity_poly.type
_entity_poly.pdbx_seq_one_letter_code
_entity_poly.pdbx_strand_id
1 'polypeptide(L)'
;MIRFNSVSKYYPTKQGRSYVFRDVNIELPTDRNIAILGPNGAGKSTLIRMIGGTDIPSRGDITTDKNISWPLGLQGGLQGSMTGRENVRFVARIHGYKETRQIEQQVSDFAEIGAYFDEPVKTYSNGMRARVTFGLTMGFDFNFDVLLIDELTAVGDAAFKAKSQRLLLEKYEKTKVIM
;
A
#
# COMPACT_ATOMS: atom_id res chain seq x y z
N MET A 1 14.74 -7.13 9.57
CA MET A 1 14.40 -8.44 8.98
C MET A 1 12.93 -8.74 9.24
N ILE A 2 12.21 -9.39 8.30
CA ILE A 2 10.81 -9.79 8.50
C ILE A 2 10.79 -11.31 8.70
N ARG A 3 10.27 -11.77 9.83
CA ARG A 3 10.23 -13.20 10.19
C ARG A 3 8.82 -13.71 10.22
N PHE A 4 8.62 -14.86 9.59
CA PHE A 4 7.38 -15.64 9.63
C PHE A 4 7.58 -16.84 10.55
N ASN A 5 6.79 -16.92 11.60
CA ASN A 5 6.86 -17.99 12.61
C ASN A 5 5.60 -18.83 12.50
N SER A 6 5.69 -20.02 11.88
CA SER A 6 4.61 -20.99 11.68
C SER A 6 3.33 -20.36 11.11
N VAL A 7 3.50 -19.46 10.13
CA VAL A 7 2.40 -18.68 9.56
C VAL A 7 1.50 -19.55 8.69
N SER A 8 0.23 -19.56 9.01
CA SER A 8 -0.82 -20.14 8.16
C SER A 8 -1.90 -19.09 7.87
N LYS A 9 -2.36 -19.07 6.63
CA LYS A 9 -3.49 -18.23 6.20
C LYS A 9 -4.49 -19.08 5.46
N TYR A 10 -5.74 -19.03 5.88
CA TYR A 10 -6.87 -19.70 5.23
C TYR A 10 -8.11 -18.82 5.27
N TYR A 11 -8.99 -19.05 4.32
CA TYR A 11 -10.33 -18.45 4.29
C TYR A 11 -11.40 -19.55 4.45
N PRO A 12 -12.48 -19.29 5.19
CA PRO A 12 -13.57 -20.23 5.32
C PRO A 12 -14.32 -20.35 3.98
N THR A 13 -14.64 -21.58 3.59
CA THR A 13 -15.46 -21.88 2.41
C THR A 13 -16.59 -22.84 2.82
N LYS A 14 -17.58 -23.03 1.95
CA LYS A 14 -18.65 -24.01 2.19
C LYS A 14 -18.14 -25.44 2.37
N GLN A 15 -16.96 -25.76 1.81
CA GLN A 15 -16.32 -27.07 1.86
C GLN A 15 -15.24 -27.18 2.96
N GLY A 16 -15.09 -26.15 3.81
CA GLY A 16 -14.10 -26.12 4.86
C GLY A 16 -13.12 -24.96 4.72
N ARG A 17 -11.85 -25.17 5.05
CA ARG A 17 -10.81 -24.14 5.00
C ARG A 17 -10.02 -24.19 3.71
N SER A 18 -10.03 -23.11 2.93
CA SER A 18 -9.14 -22.95 1.78
C SER A 18 -7.85 -22.28 2.24
N TYR A 19 -6.76 -23.02 2.21
CA TYR A 19 -5.45 -22.51 2.64
C TYR A 19 -4.74 -21.79 1.51
N VAL A 20 -4.25 -20.61 1.82
CA VAL A 20 -3.31 -19.84 0.97
C VAL A 20 -1.87 -20.20 1.36
N PHE A 21 -1.60 -20.26 2.67
CA PHE A 21 -0.30 -20.64 3.24
C PHE A 21 -0.51 -21.63 4.38
N ARG A 22 0.45 -22.56 4.53
CA ARG A 22 0.47 -23.51 5.65
C ARG A 22 1.84 -23.58 6.26
N ASP A 23 1.92 -23.29 7.56
CA ASP A 23 3.10 -23.44 8.41
C ASP A 23 4.38 -22.87 7.76
N VAL A 24 4.28 -21.65 7.27
CA VAL A 24 5.40 -20.97 6.61
C VAL A 24 6.35 -20.43 7.66
N ASN A 25 7.62 -20.85 7.55
CA ASN A 25 8.71 -20.41 8.40
C ASN A 25 9.82 -19.86 7.48
N ILE A 26 9.88 -18.54 7.32
CA ILE A 26 10.88 -17.88 6.47
C ILE A 26 11.34 -16.55 7.09
N GLU A 27 12.52 -16.13 6.71
CA GLU A 27 13.04 -14.80 6.98
C GLU A 27 13.24 -14.05 5.67
N LEU A 28 12.63 -12.87 5.55
CA LEU A 28 12.82 -11.99 4.42
C LEU A 28 13.83 -10.89 4.81
N PRO A 29 14.90 -10.72 4.03
CA PRO A 29 15.87 -9.65 4.26
C PRO A 29 15.21 -8.29 4.01
N THR A 30 15.63 -7.27 4.76
CA THR A 30 15.15 -5.88 4.61
C THR A 30 16.27 -4.93 4.14
N ASP A 31 17.38 -5.49 3.72
CA ASP A 31 18.54 -4.77 3.19
C ASP A 31 18.60 -4.72 1.66
N ARG A 32 17.66 -5.40 0.99
CA ARG A 32 17.58 -5.50 -0.47
C ARG A 32 16.14 -5.50 -0.96
N ASN A 33 15.96 -5.23 -2.26
CA ASN A 33 14.66 -5.34 -2.92
C ASN A 33 14.29 -6.81 -3.13
N ILE A 34 13.03 -7.15 -2.96
CA ILE A 34 12.49 -8.51 -3.10
C ILE A 34 11.35 -8.50 -4.11
N ALA A 35 11.39 -9.42 -5.07
CA ALA A 35 10.27 -9.70 -5.96
C ALA A 35 9.57 -11.00 -5.56
N ILE A 36 8.25 -10.96 -5.39
CA ILE A 36 7.41 -12.12 -5.11
C ILE A 36 6.84 -12.63 -6.43
N LEU A 37 7.29 -13.79 -6.86
CA LEU A 37 6.88 -14.39 -8.12
C LEU A 37 5.90 -15.55 -7.88
N GLY A 38 4.94 -15.70 -8.78
CA GLY A 38 3.97 -16.80 -8.76
C GLY A 38 2.76 -16.54 -9.67
N PRO A 39 1.99 -17.57 -9.99
CA PRO A 39 0.79 -17.43 -10.81
C PRO A 39 -0.29 -16.59 -10.13
N ASN A 40 -1.30 -16.18 -10.90
CA ASN A 40 -2.48 -15.51 -10.35
C ASN A 40 -3.18 -16.45 -9.34
N GLY A 41 -3.60 -15.90 -8.21
CA GLY A 41 -4.22 -16.67 -7.13
C GLY A 41 -3.23 -17.40 -6.20
N ALA A 42 -1.93 -17.34 -6.42
CA ALA A 42 -0.92 -17.96 -5.52
C ALA A 42 -0.83 -17.33 -4.12
N GLY A 43 -1.53 -16.20 -3.89
CA GLY A 43 -1.54 -15.56 -2.58
C GLY A 43 -0.55 -14.39 -2.44
N LYS A 44 0.04 -13.88 -3.53
CA LYS A 44 1.00 -12.77 -3.50
C LYS A 44 0.44 -11.54 -2.75
N SER A 45 -0.74 -11.06 -3.15
CA SER A 45 -1.40 -9.93 -2.49
C SER A 45 -1.76 -10.22 -1.03
N THR A 46 -2.11 -11.47 -0.71
CA THR A 46 -2.35 -11.88 0.69
C THR A 46 -1.07 -11.80 1.52
N LEU A 47 0.06 -12.24 0.95
CA LEU A 47 1.37 -12.15 1.60
C LEU A 47 1.75 -10.69 1.88
N ILE A 48 1.65 -9.84 0.86
CA ILE A 48 1.94 -8.40 0.96
C ILE A 48 1.05 -7.75 2.03
N ARG A 49 -0.26 -8.06 2.05
CA ARG A 49 -1.18 -7.56 3.08
C ARG A 49 -0.83 -8.01 4.48
N MET A 50 -0.39 -9.26 4.64
CA MET A 50 0.03 -9.76 5.96
C MET A 50 1.32 -9.09 6.43
N ILE A 51 2.29 -8.87 5.53
CA ILE A 51 3.53 -8.14 5.86
C ILE A 51 3.20 -6.69 6.27
N GLY A 52 2.27 -6.03 5.56
CA GLY A 52 1.84 -4.67 5.86
C GLY A 52 0.84 -4.54 7.02
N GLY A 53 0.51 -5.63 7.71
CA GLY A 53 -0.40 -5.63 8.85
C GLY A 53 -1.87 -5.33 8.52
N THR A 54 -2.24 -5.25 7.23
CA THR A 54 -3.62 -5.01 6.79
C THR A 54 -4.47 -6.29 6.71
N ASP A 55 -3.82 -7.43 6.80
CA ASP A 55 -4.44 -8.74 6.99
C ASP A 55 -3.67 -9.52 8.07
N ILE A 56 -4.37 -10.32 8.87
CA ILE A 56 -3.78 -11.06 10.00
C ILE A 56 -3.62 -12.52 9.61
N PRO A 57 -2.49 -13.16 9.94
CA PRO A 57 -2.36 -14.62 9.83
C PRO A 57 -3.47 -15.35 10.59
N SER A 58 -3.95 -16.47 10.03
CA SER A 58 -4.94 -17.33 10.74
C SER A 58 -4.28 -18.11 11.88
N ARG A 59 -2.97 -18.36 11.79
CA ARG A 59 -2.10 -18.95 12.82
C ARG A 59 -0.68 -18.44 12.63
N GLY A 60 0.11 -18.49 13.70
CA GLY A 60 1.48 -17.99 13.73
C GLY A 60 1.51 -16.46 13.75
N ASP A 61 2.68 -15.91 13.62
CA ASP A 61 2.91 -14.46 13.68
C ASP A 61 3.97 -14.02 12.66
N ILE A 62 3.90 -12.73 12.32
CA ILE A 62 4.90 -12.07 11.50
C ILE A 62 5.51 -10.95 12.36
N THR A 63 6.81 -11.00 12.54
CA THR A 63 7.55 -10.03 13.36
C THR A 63 8.57 -9.27 12.53
N THR A 64 8.76 -7.99 12.85
CA THR A 64 9.79 -7.15 12.24
C THR A 64 10.17 -6.00 13.17
N ASP A 65 11.42 -5.57 13.04
CA ASP A 65 11.99 -4.36 13.67
C ASP A 65 11.95 -3.15 12.72
N LYS A 66 11.34 -3.30 11.55
CA LYS A 66 11.33 -2.30 10.49
C LYS A 66 9.99 -1.59 10.39
N ASN A 67 10.03 -0.31 10.02
CA ASN A 67 8.84 0.45 9.68
C ASN A 67 8.41 0.10 8.24
N ILE A 68 7.36 -0.69 8.12
CA ILE A 68 6.85 -1.19 6.84
C ILE A 68 5.65 -0.36 6.41
N SER A 69 5.60 -0.02 5.12
CA SER A 69 4.44 0.68 4.56
C SER A 69 3.20 -0.22 4.53
N TRP A 70 2.03 0.39 4.40
CA TRP A 70 0.87 -0.35 3.89
C TRP A 70 1.09 -0.74 2.42
N PRO A 71 0.39 -1.76 1.92
CA PRO A 71 0.51 -2.16 0.51
C PRO A 71 0.07 -1.05 -0.44
N LEU A 72 0.97 -0.66 -1.34
CA LEU A 72 0.68 0.28 -2.42
C LEU A 72 0.00 -0.45 -3.57
N GLY A 73 -0.99 0.19 -4.20
CA GLY A 73 -1.72 -0.38 -5.33
C GLY A 73 -3.06 -0.99 -4.95
N LEU A 74 -3.29 -1.39 -3.72
CA LEU A 74 -4.60 -1.84 -3.27
C LEU A 74 -5.58 -0.67 -3.20
N GLN A 75 -6.78 -0.86 -3.76
CA GLN A 75 -7.87 0.13 -3.76
C GLN A 75 -8.48 0.38 -2.36
N GLY A 76 -7.76 0.03 -1.30
CA GLY A 76 -8.18 0.18 0.09
C GLY A 76 -7.34 1.20 0.84
N GLY A 77 -7.96 2.14 1.49
CA GLY A 77 -7.29 3.14 2.35
C GLY A 77 -7.97 4.50 2.34
N LEU A 78 -8.78 4.78 1.31
CA LEU A 78 -9.57 6.01 1.30
C LEU A 78 -10.98 5.73 1.85
N GLN A 79 -11.39 6.51 2.85
CA GLN A 79 -12.75 6.48 3.38
C GLN A 79 -13.69 7.18 2.40
N GLY A 80 -14.66 6.44 1.87
CA GLY A 80 -15.54 6.91 0.79
C GLY A 80 -16.42 8.09 1.15
N SER A 81 -16.79 8.25 2.42
CA SER A 81 -17.62 9.37 2.90
C SER A 81 -16.83 10.66 3.13
N MET A 82 -15.52 10.58 3.21
CA MET A 82 -14.60 11.72 3.35
C MET A 82 -14.17 12.22 1.97
N THR A 83 -13.79 13.48 1.89
CA THR A 83 -13.16 14.06 0.69
C THR A 83 -11.74 13.53 0.53
N GLY A 84 -11.12 13.73 -0.65
CA GLY A 84 -9.71 13.42 -0.85
C GLY A 84 -8.82 14.15 0.15
N ARG A 85 -9.08 15.45 0.33
CA ARG A 85 -8.36 16.31 1.29
C ARG A 85 -8.47 15.79 2.72
N GLU A 86 -9.68 15.43 3.15
CA GLU A 86 -9.89 14.88 4.51
C GLU A 86 -9.19 13.54 4.71
N ASN A 87 -9.18 12.67 3.72
CA ASN A 87 -8.43 11.42 3.75
C ASN A 87 -6.92 11.67 3.90
N VAL A 88 -6.37 12.59 3.13
CA VAL A 88 -4.94 12.97 3.23
C VAL A 88 -4.63 13.50 4.64
N ARG A 89 -5.46 14.41 5.14
CA ARG A 89 -5.32 14.98 6.49
C ARG A 89 -5.38 13.90 7.57
N PHE A 90 -6.32 12.98 7.44
CA PHE A 90 -6.50 11.88 8.39
C PHE A 90 -5.24 10.99 8.44
N VAL A 91 -4.75 10.55 7.28
CA VAL A 91 -3.55 9.71 7.21
C VAL A 91 -2.32 10.46 7.74
N ALA A 92 -2.14 11.74 7.36
CA ALA A 92 -1.05 12.55 7.86
C ALA A 92 -1.04 12.63 9.39
N ARG A 93 -2.21 12.85 10.00
CA ARG A 93 -2.34 12.93 11.46
C ARG A 93 -2.05 11.61 12.18
N ILE A 94 -2.49 10.47 11.62
CA ILE A 94 -2.16 9.14 12.16
C ILE A 94 -0.63 8.94 12.20
N HIS A 95 0.08 9.47 11.19
CA HIS A 95 1.54 9.40 11.13
C HIS A 95 2.26 10.54 11.88
N GLY A 96 1.54 11.29 12.72
CA GLY A 96 2.11 12.27 13.64
C GLY A 96 2.36 13.66 13.06
N TYR A 97 1.93 13.92 11.82
CA TYR A 97 2.03 15.26 11.23
C TYR A 97 1.01 16.21 11.85
N LYS A 98 1.47 17.26 12.52
CA LYS A 98 0.60 18.28 13.11
C LYS A 98 0.08 19.25 12.05
N GLU A 99 0.98 19.70 11.15
CA GLU A 99 0.67 20.58 10.04
C GLU A 99 0.48 19.78 8.75
N THR A 100 -0.74 19.76 8.23
CA THR A 100 -1.12 18.89 7.11
C THR A 100 -1.36 19.64 5.79
N ARG A 101 -1.47 20.97 5.82
CA ARG A 101 -1.82 21.79 4.65
C ARG A 101 -0.86 21.60 3.47
N GLN A 102 0.44 21.57 3.75
CA GLN A 102 1.45 21.40 2.70
C GLN A 102 1.31 20.03 2.02
N ILE A 103 1.07 19.00 2.83
CA ILE A 103 0.88 17.62 2.36
C ILE A 103 -0.41 17.51 1.54
N GLU A 104 -1.51 18.09 2.04
CA GLU A 104 -2.79 18.13 1.33
C GLU A 104 -2.63 18.77 -0.06
N GLN A 105 -1.86 19.88 -0.14
CA GLN A 105 -1.59 20.55 -1.41
C GLN A 105 -0.72 19.67 -2.33
N GLN A 106 0.37 19.09 -1.82
CA GLN A 106 1.23 18.21 -2.61
C GLN A 106 0.47 17.03 -3.22
N VAL A 107 -0.40 16.39 -2.43
CA VAL A 107 -1.21 15.28 -2.93
C VAL A 107 -2.25 15.76 -3.95
N SER A 108 -2.88 16.91 -3.72
CA SER A 108 -3.82 17.53 -4.66
C SER A 108 -3.16 17.81 -6.02
N ASP A 109 -2.00 18.47 -5.98
CA ASP A 109 -1.23 18.82 -7.18
C ASP A 109 -0.72 17.57 -7.92
N PHE A 110 -0.36 16.54 -7.16
CA PHE A 110 0.06 15.28 -7.77
C PHE A 110 -1.09 14.53 -8.41
N ALA A 111 -2.24 14.43 -7.74
CA ALA A 111 -3.39 13.66 -8.21
C ALA A 111 -4.06 14.26 -9.45
N GLU A 112 -3.98 15.59 -9.62
CA GLU A 112 -4.51 16.32 -10.80
C GLU A 112 -6.00 15.99 -11.07
N ILE A 113 -6.82 15.95 -10.01
CA ILE A 113 -8.26 15.70 -10.11
C ILE A 113 -9.11 16.97 -9.93
N GLY A 114 -8.44 18.12 -9.79
CA GLY A 114 -9.09 19.42 -9.68
C GLY A 114 -10.04 19.51 -8.50
N ALA A 115 -11.19 20.14 -8.72
CA ALA A 115 -12.22 20.35 -7.69
C ALA A 115 -12.74 19.07 -7.03
N TYR A 116 -12.63 17.93 -7.70
CA TYR A 116 -13.01 16.65 -7.09
C TYR A 116 -12.22 16.30 -5.84
N PHE A 117 -11.03 16.87 -5.65
CA PHE A 117 -10.24 16.62 -4.45
C PHE A 117 -10.97 17.03 -3.15
N ASP A 118 -11.89 17.96 -3.25
CA ASP A 118 -12.73 18.43 -2.16
C ASP A 118 -14.16 17.82 -2.16
N GLU A 119 -14.40 16.84 -3.05
CA GLU A 119 -15.63 16.05 -3.07
C GLU A 119 -15.45 14.69 -2.37
N PRO A 120 -16.54 14.05 -1.89
CA PRO A 120 -16.45 12.73 -1.26
C PRO A 120 -15.87 11.66 -2.20
N VAL A 121 -14.95 10.85 -1.70
CA VAL A 121 -14.25 9.81 -2.49
C VAL A 121 -15.21 8.81 -3.13
N LYS A 122 -16.41 8.60 -2.57
CA LYS A 122 -17.45 7.74 -3.19
C LYS A 122 -17.86 8.21 -4.58
N THR A 123 -17.68 9.51 -4.90
CA THR A 123 -18.01 10.09 -6.21
C THR A 123 -16.86 9.94 -7.23
N TYR A 124 -15.70 9.47 -6.81
CA TYR A 124 -14.54 9.36 -7.67
C TYR A 124 -14.64 8.19 -8.64
N SER A 125 -14.14 8.39 -9.85
CA SER A 125 -13.81 7.28 -10.74
C SER A 125 -12.68 6.41 -10.16
N ASN A 126 -12.52 5.18 -10.65
CA ASN A 126 -11.40 4.32 -10.25
C ASN A 126 -10.04 4.98 -10.52
N GLY A 127 -9.92 5.71 -11.64
CA GLY A 127 -8.71 6.47 -11.97
C GLY A 127 -8.42 7.58 -10.96
N MET A 128 -9.41 8.36 -10.56
CA MET A 128 -9.27 9.42 -9.56
C MET A 128 -8.88 8.86 -8.19
N ARG A 129 -9.50 7.77 -7.77
CA ARG A 129 -9.12 7.08 -6.51
C ARG A 129 -7.67 6.64 -6.54
N ALA A 130 -7.25 5.99 -7.62
CA ALA A 130 -5.89 5.52 -7.77
C ALA A 130 -4.86 6.67 -7.77
N ARG A 131 -5.17 7.79 -8.42
CA ARG A 131 -4.32 8.99 -8.43
C ARG A 131 -4.14 9.55 -7.01
N VAL A 132 -5.22 9.70 -6.24
CA VAL A 132 -5.16 10.18 -4.86
C VAL A 132 -4.45 9.19 -3.95
N THR A 133 -4.75 7.88 -4.07
CA THR A 133 -4.08 6.84 -3.28
C THR A 133 -2.58 6.82 -3.56
N PHE A 134 -2.18 6.92 -4.83
CA PHE A 134 -0.77 6.97 -5.21
C PHE A 134 -0.10 8.24 -4.66
N GLY A 135 -0.72 9.41 -4.86
CA GLY A 135 -0.24 10.68 -4.33
C GLY A 135 -0.12 10.68 -2.82
N LEU A 136 -1.10 10.11 -2.12
CA LEU A 136 -1.08 9.94 -0.68
C LEU A 136 0.14 9.11 -0.22
N THR A 137 0.44 8.03 -0.93
CA THR A 137 1.49 7.11 -0.53
C THR A 137 2.89 7.61 -0.89
N MET A 138 3.00 8.29 -2.04
CA MET A 138 4.28 8.77 -2.55
C MET A 138 4.60 10.20 -2.13
N GLY A 139 3.57 11.02 -1.89
CA GLY A 139 3.70 12.42 -1.50
C GLY A 139 4.22 12.65 -0.08
N PHE A 140 4.21 11.61 0.75
CA PHE A 140 4.74 11.72 2.11
C PHE A 140 6.16 11.17 2.18
N ASP A 141 7.00 11.86 2.91
CA ASP A 141 8.26 11.29 3.43
C ASP A 141 7.96 10.49 4.71
N PHE A 142 7.09 9.48 4.58
CA PHE A 142 7.03 8.48 5.63
C PHE A 142 8.39 7.79 5.68
N ASN A 143 9.02 7.81 6.84
CA ASN A 143 10.29 7.11 7.06
C ASN A 143 10.04 5.60 7.09
N PHE A 144 9.59 5.03 5.97
CA PHE A 144 9.49 3.59 5.81
C PHE A 144 10.86 3.01 5.47
N ASP A 145 11.23 1.95 6.18
CA ASP A 145 12.40 1.14 5.86
C ASP A 145 12.13 0.25 4.64
N VAL A 146 10.86 -0.18 4.48
CA VAL A 146 10.41 -1.08 3.42
C VAL A 146 9.08 -0.60 2.84
N LEU A 147 9.02 -0.47 1.52
CA LEU A 147 7.79 -0.21 0.75
C LEU A 147 7.21 -1.53 0.24
N LEU A 148 5.93 -1.73 0.46
CA LEU A 148 5.17 -2.85 -0.10
C LEU A 148 4.43 -2.40 -1.34
N ILE A 149 4.64 -3.09 -2.44
CA ILE A 149 3.99 -2.80 -3.72
C ILE A 149 3.23 -4.03 -4.17
N ASP A 150 1.91 -3.93 -4.26
CA ASP A 150 1.05 -4.99 -4.79
C ASP A 150 0.52 -4.54 -6.15
N GLU A 151 1.03 -5.19 -7.19
CA GLU A 151 0.61 -5.00 -8.58
C GLU A 151 0.31 -3.51 -8.91
N LEU A 152 1.38 -2.72 -9.07
CA LEU A 152 1.23 -1.35 -9.57
C LEU A 152 0.62 -1.38 -10.97
N THR A 153 -0.68 -1.54 -11.01
CA THR A 153 -1.43 -1.24 -12.22
C THR A 153 -1.19 0.22 -12.51
N ALA A 154 -0.51 0.46 -13.62
CA ALA A 154 -0.28 1.80 -14.15
C ALA A 154 -1.65 2.42 -14.47
N VAL A 155 -2.31 2.97 -13.44
CA VAL A 155 -3.62 3.60 -13.53
C VAL A 155 -3.43 5.03 -14.02
N GLY A 156 -4.29 5.46 -14.93
CA GLY A 156 -4.24 6.79 -15.51
C GLY A 156 -3.76 6.80 -16.95
N ASP A 157 -3.71 8.01 -17.51
CA ASP A 157 -3.17 8.25 -18.85
C ASP A 157 -1.63 8.10 -18.88
N ALA A 158 -1.06 8.21 -20.09
CA ALA A 158 0.39 8.03 -20.29
C ALA A 158 1.22 9.05 -19.50
N ALA A 159 0.74 10.28 -19.32
CA ALA A 159 1.45 11.32 -18.60
C ALA A 159 1.51 11.02 -17.10
N PHE A 160 0.38 10.59 -16.51
CA PHE A 160 0.33 10.19 -15.10
C PHE A 160 1.16 8.93 -14.82
N LYS A 161 1.17 7.98 -15.75
CA LYS A 161 2.03 6.79 -15.67
C LYS A 161 3.51 7.17 -15.61
N ALA A 162 3.97 8.03 -16.51
CA ALA A 162 5.36 8.49 -16.53
C ALA A 162 5.73 9.23 -15.23
N LYS A 163 4.85 10.13 -14.74
CA LYS A 163 5.02 10.86 -13.48
C LYS A 163 5.11 9.91 -12.29
N SER A 164 4.22 8.91 -12.23
CA SER A 164 4.19 7.92 -11.17
C SER A 164 5.43 7.03 -11.16
N GLN A 165 5.88 6.57 -12.35
CA GLN A 165 7.09 5.78 -12.47
C GLN A 165 8.35 6.53 -12.02
N ARG A 166 8.47 7.81 -12.39
CA ARG A 166 9.59 8.64 -11.96
C ARG A 166 9.64 8.76 -10.43
N LEU A 167 8.52 9.07 -9.79
CA LEU A 167 8.44 9.21 -8.35
C LEU A 167 8.75 7.87 -7.63
N LEU A 168 8.32 6.77 -8.23
CA LEU A 168 8.60 5.43 -7.73
C LEU A 168 10.10 5.12 -7.78
N LEU A 169 10.77 5.43 -8.89
CA LEU A 169 12.22 5.22 -9.04
C LEU A 169 13.00 6.05 -8.01
N GLU A 170 12.63 7.30 -7.78
CA GLU A 170 13.25 8.15 -6.75
C GLU A 170 13.09 7.57 -5.34
N LYS A 171 11.96 6.90 -5.04
CA LYS A 171 11.75 6.20 -3.77
C LYS A 171 12.54 4.89 -3.68
N TYR A 172 12.71 4.14 -4.79
CA TYR A 172 13.50 2.92 -4.83
C TYR A 172 14.99 3.12 -4.48
N GLU A 173 15.52 4.30 -4.79
CA GLU A 173 16.89 4.65 -4.44
C GLU A 173 17.07 4.84 -2.92
N LYS A 174 16.01 5.27 -2.23
CA LYS A 174 16.05 5.63 -0.81
C LYS A 174 15.51 4.54 0.12
N THR A 175 14.62 3.69 -0.37
CA THR A 175 13.85 2.75 0.46
C THR A 175 13.84 1.37 -0.20
N LYS A 176 13.92 0.29 0.59
CA LYS A 176 13.83 -1.08 0.07
C LYS A 176 12.39 -1.43 -0.29
N VAL A 177 12.22 -2.31 -1.25
CA VAL A 177 10.91 -2.63 -1.83
C VAL A 177 10.66 -4.13 -1.82
N ILE A 178 9.42 -4.50 -1.50
CA ILE A 178 8.86 -5.86 -1.69
C ILE A 178 7.69 -5.72 -2.66
N MET A 179 7.76 -6.40 -3.82
CA MET A 179 6.72 -6.38 -4.84
C MET A 179 6.34 -7.78 -5.32
#